data_8d5a69846a7c20f61b5cc3408b859176
#
_entry.id   8d5a69846a7c20f61b5cc3408b859176
#
_cell.length_a   1.000
_cell.length_b   1.000
_cell.length_c   1.000
_cell.angle_alpha   90.00
_cell.angle_beta   90.00
_cell.angle_gamma   90.00
#
_symmetry.space_group_name_H-M   'P 1'
#
loop_
_entity.id
_entity.type
_entity.pdbx_description
1 polymer ?
#
loop_
_entity_poly.entity_id
_entity_poly.type
_entity_poly.pdbx_seq_one_letter_code
_entity_poly.pdbx_strand_id
1 'polypeptide(L)'
;MLCYNLPIIWKKFVGYMEDFILMIYYLIGSEHIKILTVLSVLFAFALTCISSKLGKNTLPRDAGRAYAINGTKSVGKPRGAGIIFILTFTLASVLFIPLSPELIIYLILVLAAMLSGYLDDSSKAPWGNLKKGLIDLAIAVMGAVTYLRFNPNTFELALSDKIITLHPVIYGILIVILIWASINVTNCSDGVDGLCGTLSVVSLIST
;
A
#
# COMPACT_ATOMS: atom_id res chain seq x y z
N MET A 1 -3.86 -4.27 24.73
CA MET A 1 -3.16 -5.23 25.59
C MET A 1 -2.04 -6.02 24.91
N LEU A 2 -1.62 -5.69 23.66
CA LEU A 2 -0.55 -6.35 22.90
C LEU A 2 0.80 -5.58 22.89
N CYS A 3 0.86 -4.36 23.43
CA CYS A 3 2.12 -3.61 23.54
C CYS A 3 3.13 -4.16 24.55
N TYR A 4 2.74 -5.17 25.32
CA TYR A 4 3.60 -5.69 26.41
C TYR A 4 4.69 -6.65 25.96
N ASN A 5 4.64 -7.23 24.76
CA ASN A 5 5.60 -8.25 24.28
C ASN A 5 6.51 -7.81 23.13
N LEU A 6 6.53 -6.53 22.78
CA LEU A 6 7.52 -6.04 21.82
C LEU A 6 8.89 -5.93 22.51
N PRO A 7 10.00 -6.29 21.82
CA PRO A 7 11.35 -6.12 22.35
C PRO A 7 11.57 -4.67 22.83
N ILE A 8 12.29 -4.49 23.92
CA ILE A 8 12.56 -3.19 24.55
C ILE A 8 13.12 -2.17 23.55
N ILE A 9 13.92 -2.65 22.60
CA ILE A 9 14.53 -1.85 21.52
C ILE A 9 13.43 -1.28 20.60
N TRP A 10 12.42 -2.07 20.26
CA TRP A 10 11.30 -1.68 19.41
C TRP A 10 10.41 -0.65 20.10
N LYS A 11 10.13 -0.84 21.40
CA LYS A 11 9.38 0.15 22.18
C LYS A 11 10.09 1.50 22.26
N LYS A 12 11.42 1.48 22.44
CA LYS A 12 12.22 2.70 22.42
C LYS A 12 12.23 3.37 21.05
N PHE A 13 12.42 2.60 19.99
CA PHE A 13 12.45 3.13 18.63
C PHE A 13 11.12 3.78 18.24
N VAL A 14 10.00 3.08 18.49
CA VAL A 14 8.64 3.62 18.25
C VAL A 14 8.40 4.86 19.11
N GLY A 15 8.79 4.84 20.38
CA GLY A 15 8.68 6.01 21.27
C GLY A 15 9.47 7.21 20.77
N TYR A 16 10.73 7.04 20.33
CA TYR A 16 11.50 8.16 19.75
C TYR A 16 10.91 8.69 18.46
N MET A 17 10.34 7.83 17.63
CA MET A 17 9.66 8.26 16.39
C MET A 17 8.35 8.99 16.69
N GLU A 18 7.55 8.50 17.66
CA GLU A 18 6.36 9.20 18.14
C GLU A 18 6.71 10.57 18.72
N ASP A 19 7.72 10.65 19.58
CA ASP A 19 8.19 11.92 20.17
C ASP A 19 8.68 12.89 19.11
N PHE A 20 9.42 12.42 18.10
CA PHE A 20 9.90 13.24 17.00
C PHE A 20 8.74 13.78 16.14
N ILE A 21 7.77 12.94 15.81
CA ILE A 21 6.59 13.34 15.04
C ILE A 21 5.68 14.25 15.87
N LEU A 22 5.47 13.94 17.16
CA LEU A 22 4.74 14.82 18.08
C LEU A 22 5.44 16.17 18.24
N MET A 23 6.78 16.19 18.28
CA MET A 23 7.55 17.43 18.30
C MET A 23 7.34 18.26 17.01
N ILE A 24 7.34 17.61 15.83
CA ILE A 24 7.02 18.27 14.57
C ILE A 24 5.58 18.79 14.57
N TYR A 25 4.62 17.97 15.02
CA TYR A 25 3.22 18.38 15.17
C TYR A 25 3.05 19.55 16.13
N TYR A 26 3.77 19.54 17.26
CA TYR A 26 3.73 20.62 18.26
C TYR A 26 4.40 21.90 17.76
N LEU A 27 5.52 21.78 17.04
CA LEU A 27 6.23 22.91 16.42
C LEU A 27 5.42 23.57 15.30
N ILE A 28 4.66 22.78 14.56
CA ILE A 28 3.88 23.27 13.41
C ILE A 28 2.50 23.78 13.85
N GLY A 29 2.01 23.32 15.02
CA GLY A 29 0.67 23.67 15.56
C GLY A 29 -0.49 23.06 14.76
N SER A 30 -1.63 22.90 15.40
CA SER A 30 -2.82 22.28 14.77
C SER A 30 -3.36 23.06 13.56
N GLU A 31 -3.11 24.37 13.50
CA GLU A 31 -3.51 25.22 12.36
C GLU A 31 -2.71 24.94 11.09
N HIS A 32 -1.52 24.34 11.20
CA HIS A 32 -0.62 24.08 10.08
C HIS A 32 -0.66 22.63 9.58
N ILE A 33 -1.55 21.77 10.10
CA ILE A 33 -1.72 20.38 9.61
C ILE A 33 -1.96 20.34 8.10
N LYS A 34 -2.77 21.28 7.58
CA LYS A 34 -3.01 21.40 6.14
C LYS A 34 -1.72 21.67 5.35
N ILE A 35 -0.87 22.52 5.88
CA ILE A 35 0.43 22.85 5.26
C ILE A 35 1.34 21.61 5.28
N LEU A 36 1.39 20.90 6.41
CA LEU A 36 2.17 19.67 6.53
C LEU A 36 1.69 18.59 5.53
N THR A 37 0.37 18.45 5.37
CA THR A 37 -0.21 17.53 4.39
C THR A 37 0.21 17.91 2.96
N VAL A 38 0.12 19.18 2.58
CA VAL A 38 0.55 19.65 1.26
C VAL A 38 2.06 19.40 1.06
N LEU A 39 2.87 19.69 2.07
CA LEU A 39 4.32 19.45 2.00
C LEU A 39 4.65 17.96 1.85
N SER A 40 3.94 17.08 2.56
CA SER A 40 4.14 15.63 2.46
C SER A 40 3.80 15.11 1.06
N VAL A 41 2.71 15.59 0.46
CA VAL A 41 2.33 15.23 -0.92
C VAL A 41 3.37 15.74 -1.92
N LEU A 42 3.80 16.99 -1.81
CA LEU A 42 4.83 17.56 -2.69
C LEU A 42 6.15 16.82 -2.54
N PHE A 43 6.55 16.48 -1.32
CA PHE A 43 7.75 15.70 -1.05
C PHE A 43 7.67 14.32 -1.69
N ALA A 44 6.57 13.57 -1.47
CA ALA A 44 6.36 12.26 -2.05
C ALA A 44 6.36 12.31 -3.58
N PHE A 45 5.72 13.31 -4.18
CA PHE A 45 5.70 13.52 -5.63
C PHE A 45 7.10 13.79 -6.17
N ALA A 46 7.82 14.76 -5.61
CA ALA A 46 9.17 15.11 -6.05
C ALA A 46 10.13 13.92 -5.92
N LEU A 47 10.07 13.22 -4.76
CA LEU A 47 10.91 12.05 -4.52
C LEU A 47 10.60 10.93 -5.52
N THR A 48 9.33 10.68 -5.82
CA THR A 48 8.91 9.68 -6.81
C THR A 48 9.41 10.04 -8.21
N CYS A 49 9.29 11.30 -8.63
CA CYS A 49 9.78 11.75 -9.93
C CYS A 49 11.31 11.58 -10.05
N ILE A 50 12.06 11.97 -9.03
CA ILE A 50 13.52 11.83 -8.99
C ILE A 50 13.92 10.36 -9.02
N SER A 51 13.34 9.54 -8.13
CA SER A 51 13.63 8.12 -8.01
C SER A 51 13.26 7.34 -9.27
N SER A 52 12.14 7.68 -9.93
CA SER A 52 11.74 7.08 -11.21
C SER A 52 12.72 7.41 -12.32
N LYS A 53 13.21 8.66 -12.38
CA LYS A 53 14.22 9.07 -13.38
C LYS A 53 15.56 8.36 -13.18
N LEU A 54 15.99 8.21 -11.93
CA LEU A 54 17.25 7.55 -11.60
C LEU A 54 17.14 6.02 -11.71
N GLY A 55 16.03 5.44 -11.24
CA GLY A 55 15.81 4.00 -11.12
C GLY A 55 15.36 3.31 -12.40
N LYS A 56 14.95 4.03 -13.45
CA LYS A 56 14.42 3.42 -14.69
C LYS A 56 15.35 2.41 -15.36
N ASN A 57 16.66 2.55 -15.17
CA ASN A 57 17.66 1.68 -15.80
C ASN A 57 17.96 0.42 -14.98
N THR A 58 17.57 0.40 -13.69
CA THR A 58 17.77 -0.74 -12.77
C THR A 58 16.56 -1.68 -12.74
N LEU A 59 15.42 -1.23 -13.29
CA LEU A 59 14.21 -2.03 -13.34
C LEU A 59 14.33 -3.16 -14.38
N PRO A 60 13.69 -4.33 -14.12
CA PRO A 60 13.61 -5.40 -15.09
C PRO A 60 12.94 -4.93 -16.38
N ARG A 61 13.34 -5.51 -17.50
CA ARG A 61 12.83 -5.17 -18.83
C ARG A 61 11.78 -6.17 -19.28
N ASP A 62 10.72 -5.67 -19.92
CA ASP A 62 9.68 -6.53 -20.50
C ASP A 62 10.26 -7.37 -21.64
N ALA A 63 10.06 -8.68 -21.58
CA ALA A 63 10.44 -9.62 -22.63
C ALA A 63 9.42 -9.69 -23.79
N GLY A 64 8.28 -8.99 -23.65
CA GLY A 64 7.13 -9.07 -24.56
C GLY A 64 6.16 -10.19 -24.18
N ARG A 65 4.94 -10.10 -24.70
CA ARG A 65 3.86 -11.09 -24.48
C ARG A 65 3.49 -11.73 -25.79
N ALA A 66 3.76 -13.03 -25.95
CA ALA A 66 3.52 -13.77 -27.18
C ALA A 66 2.04 -13.81 -27.62
N TYR A 67 1.12 -13.70 -26.65
CA TYR A 67 -0.33 -13.83 -26.90
C TYR A 67 -1.11 -12.50 -26.86
N ALA A 68 -0.42 -11.37 -26.65
CA ALA A 68 -1.08 -10.07 -26.62
C ALA A 68 -1.04 -9.37 -27.97
N ILE A 69 -2.14 -8.74 -28.36
CA ILE A 69 -2.18 -7.88 -29.57
C ILE A 69 -1.15 -6.76 -29.36
N ASN A 70 -0.18 -6.63 -30.28
CA ASN A 70 0.97 -5.72 -30.17
C ASN A 70 1.93 -6.01 -28.99
N GLY A 71 1.97 -7.21 -28.45
CA GLY A 71 2.84 -7.59 -27.34
C GLY A 71 4.34 -7.39 -27.57
N THR A 72 4.77 -7.30 -28.83
CA THR A 72 6.15 -6.96 -29.23
C THR A 72 6.50 -5.49 -28.98
N LYS A 73 5.53 -4.59 -28.92
CA LYS A 73 5.77 -3.15 -28.68
C LYS A 73 6.16 -2.84 -27.24
N SER A 74 5.94 -3.76 -26.30
CA SER A 74 6.33 -3.61 -24.89
C SER A 74 7.76 -4.07 -24.62
N VAL A 75 8.40 -4.77 -25.56
CA VAL A 75 9.77 -5.28 -25.39
C VAL A 75 10.74 -4.16 -25.04
N GLY A 76 11.51 -4.38 -23.97
CA GLY A 76 12.51 -3.43 -23.46
C GLY A 76 11.98 -2.30 -22.60
N LYS A 77 10.66 -2.16 -22.42
CA LYS A 77 10.09 -1.20 -21.46
C LYS A 77 10.39 -1.65 -20.01
N PRO A 78 10.64 -0.71 -19.09
CA PRO A 78 10.81 -1.04 -17.66
C PRO A 78 9.52 -1.64 -17.07
N ARG A 79 9.65 -2.74 -16.34
CA ARG A 79 8.55 -3.35 -15.55
C ARG A 79 8.83 -3.20 -14.06
N GLY A 80 7.81 -3.42 -13.23
CA GLY A 80 7.96 -3.38 -11.78
C GLY A 80 8.22 -1.98 -11.22
N ALA A 81 7.83 -0.91 -11.92
CA ALA A 81 7.98 0.47 -11.45
C ALA A 81 7.25 0.73 -10.12
N GLY A 82 6.27 -0.12 -9.77
CA GLY A 82 5.56 -0.08 -8.49
C GLY A 82 6.47 -0.09 -7.27
N ILE A 83 7.66 -0.71 -7.35
CA ILE A 83 8.64 -0.70 -6.25
C ILE A 83 9.05 0.74 -5.89
N ILE A 84 9.25 1.60 -6.88
CA ILE A 84 9.64 3.01 -6.66
C ILE A 84 8.51 3.76 -5.97
N PHE A 85 7.27 3.62 -6.46
CA PHE A 85 6.11 4.31 -5.89
C PHE A 85 5.85 3.89 -4.44
N ILE A 86 5.87 2.60 -4.16
CA ILE A 86 5.58 2.08 -2.82
C ILE A 86 6.69 2.42 -1.82
N LEU A 87 7.96 2.35 -2.23
CA LEU A 87 9.07 2.77 -1.35
C LEU A 87 9.03 4.25 -1.03
N THR A 88 8.76 5.11 -2.02
CA THR A 88 8.62 6.55 -1.79
C THR A 88 7.40 6.89 -0.95
N PHE A 89 6.27 6.22 -1.18
CA PHE A 89 5.08 6.31 -0.35
C PHE A 89 5.36 5.91 1.10
N THR A 90 5.98 4.75 1.31
CA THR A 90 6.32 4.26 2.64
C THR A 90 7.25 5.22 3.37
N LEU A 91 8.27 5.74 2.69
CA LEU A 91 9.19 6.71 3.27
C LEU A 91 8.47 8.02 3.65
N ALA A 92 7.63 8.54 2.77
CA ALA A 92 6.84 9.73 3.06
C ALA A 92 5.87 9.48 4.24
N SER A 93 5.22 8.31 4.28
CA SER A 93 4.33 7.96 5.40
C SER A 93 5.07 7.91 6.74
N VAL A 94 6.26 7.30 6.77
CA VAL A 94 7.09 7.23 7.97
C VAL A 94 7.57 8.61 8.44
N LEU A 95 7.82 9.54 7.51
CA LEU A 95 8.33 10.88 7.84
C LEU A 95 7.24 11.85 8.26
N PHE A 96 6.04 11.73 7.71
CA PHE A 96 5.00 12.77 7.86
C PHE A 96 3.74 12.30 8.62
N ILE A 97 3.56 11.00 8.87
CA ILE A 97 2.40 10.48 9.56
C ILE A 97 2.81 9.90 10.92
N PRO A 98 2.07 10.19 12.00
CA PRO A 98 2.32 9.57 13.31
C PRO A 98 2.26 8.04 13.21
N LEU A 99 3.33 7.37 13.65
CA LEU A 99 3.45 5.92 13.54
C LEU A 99 2.65 5.23 14.64
N SER A 100 1.44 4.77 14.31
CA SER A 100 0.70 3.84 15.16
C SER A 100 1.13 2.39 14.89
N PRO A 101 0.97 1.46 15.85
CA PRO A 101 1.22 0.04 15.60
C PRO A 101 0.39 -0.51 14.44
N GLU A 102 -0.83 -0.02 14.26
CA GLU A 102 -1.71 -0.37 13.14
C GLU A 102 -1.11 0.08 11.81
N LEU A 103 -0.69 1.34 11.71
CA LEU A 103 -0.08 1.90 10.50
C LEU A 103 1.20 1.13 10.11
N ILE A 104 2.04 0.80 11.09
CA ILE A 104 3.27 0.02 10.84
C ILE A 104 2.94 -1.33 10.22
N ILE A 105 1.92 -2.04 10.73
CA ILE A 105 1.51 -3.33 10.16
C ILE A 105 1.00 -3.13 8.73
N TYR A 106 0.16 -2.12 8.46
CA TYR A 106 -0.31 -1.84 7.09
C TYR A 106 0.85 -1.51 6.14
N LEU A 107 1.83 -0.71 6.56
CA LEU A 107 3.01 -0.42 5.73
C LEU A 107 3.81 -1.69 5.42
N ILE A 108 3.96 -2.59 6.39
CA ILE A 108 4.61 -3.89 6.17
C ILE A 108 3.83 -4.74 5.17
N LEU A 109 2.49 -4.78 5.26
CA LEU A 109 1.64 -5.53 4.32
C LEU A 109 1.70 -4.94 2.91
N VAL A 110 1.71 -3.63 2.78
CA VAL A 110 1.87 -2.94 1.49
C VAL A 110 3.24 -3.25 0.87
N LEU A 111 4.31 -3.24 1.68
CA LEU A 111 5.65 -3.65 1.23
C LEU A 111 5.71 -5.12 0.83
N ALA A 112 5.04 -6.01 1.56
CA ALA A 112 4.95 -7.43 1.22
C ALA A 112 4.22 -7.66 -0.10
N ALA A 113 3.10 -6.96 -0.34
CA ALA A 113 2.36 -6.99 -1.60
C ALA A 113 3.21 -6.47 -2.76
N MET A 114 3.91 -5.35 -2.57
CA MET A 114 4.85 -4.80 -3.54
C MET A 114 5.96 -5.80 -3.89
N LEU A 115 6.59 -6.41 -2.87
CA LEU A 115 7.65 -7.40 -3.08
C LEU A 115 7.15 -8.63 -3.83
N SER A 116 5.95 -9.11 -3.50
CA SER A 116 5.31 -10.22 -4.21
C SER A 116 5.16 -9.90 -5.71
N GLY A 117 4.60 -8.74 -6.05
CA GLY A 117 4.45 -8.30 -7.44
C GLY A 117 5.78 -8.09 -8.15
N TYR A 118 6.75 -7.46 -7.48
CA TYR A 118 8.08 -7.24 -8.06
C TYR A 118 8.85 -8.54 -8.32
N LEU A 119 8.76 -9.52 -7.43
CA LEU A 119 9.39 -10.82 -7.59
C LEU A 119 8.76 -11.63 -8.73
N ASP A 120 7.43 -11.51 -8.92
CA ASP A 120 6.75 -12.10 -10.07
C ASP A 120 7.23 -11.46 -11.37
N ASP A 121 7.26 -10.14 -11.45
CA ASP A 121 7.73 -9.39 -12.61
C ASP A 121 9.21 -9.63 -12.95
N SER A 122 10.05 -9.89 -11.94
CA SER A 122 11.49 -10.13 -12.10
C SER A 122 11.81 -11.59 -12.40
N SER A 123 10.85 -12.50 -12.24
CA SER A 123 11.07 -13.93 -12.47
C SER A 123 11.19 -14.26 -13.97
N LYS A 124 12.06 -15.22 -14.30
CA LYS A 124 12.23 -15.70 -15.68
C LYS A 124 10.98 -16.36 -16.25
N ALA A 125 10.17 -16.96 -15.39
CA ALA A 125 8.87 -17.52 -15.70
C ALA A 125 7.82 -16.91 -14.78
N PRO A 126 6.64 -16.49 -15.30
CA PRO A 126 5.55 -15.96 -14.47
C PRO A 126 5.15 -16.96 -13.37
N TRP A 127 4.85 -16.45 -12.18
CA TRP A 127 4.36 -17.30 -11.13
C TRP A 127 2.98 -17.88 -11.48
N GLY A 128 2.74 -19.11 -11.08
CA GLY A 128 1.42 -19.72 -11.26
C GLY A 128 0.34 -18.97 -10.46
N ASN A 129 -0.88 -18.91 -11.01
CA ASN A 129 -2.02 -18.22 -10.41
C ASN A 129 -2.30 -18.64 -8.97
N LEU A 130 -2.09 -19.92 -8.63
CA LEU A 130 -2.27 -20.44 -7.27
C LEU A 130 -1.28 -19.81 -6.28
N LYS A 131 0.00 -19.75 -6.64
CA LYS A 131 1.03 -19.19 -5.76
C LYS A 131 0.74 -17.72 -5.48
N LYS A 132 0.41 -16.94 -6.51
CA LYS A 132 0.08 -15.53 -6.39
C LYS A 132 -1.18 -15.32 -5.56
N GLY A 133 -2.26 -16.03 -5.89
CA GLY A 133 -3.53 -15.93 -5.17
C GLY A 133 -3.43 -16.30 -3.69
N LEU A 134 -2.57 -17.26 -3.32
CA LEU A 134 -2.34 -17.62 -1.91
C LEU A 134 -1.56 -16.55 -1.14
N ILE A 135 -0.57 -15.92 -1.76
CA ILE A 135 0.17 -14.82 -1.13
C ILE A 135 -0.75 -13.62 -0.93
N ASP A 136 -1.53 -13.26 -1.95
CA ASP A 136 -2.51 -12.17 -1.87
C ASP A 136 -3.58 -12.45 -0.81
N LEU A 137 -4.05 -13.70 -0.69
CA LEU A 137 -4.98 -14.12 0.34
C LEU A 137 -4.35 -14.00 1.75
N ALA A 138 -3.12 -14.41 1.93
CA ALA A 138 -2.41 -14.27 3.22
C ALA A 138 -2.30 -12.80 3.63
N ILE A 139 -1.96 -11.92 2.70
CA ILE A 139 -1.90 -10.46 2.93
C ILE A 139 -3.30 -9.93 3.30
N ALA A 140 -4.35 -10.35 2.60
CA ALA A 140 -5.71 -9.95 2.86
C ALA A 140 -6.20 -10.39 4.25
N VAL A 141 -5.89 -11.64 4.65
CA VAL A 141 -6.22 -12.17 5.98
C VAL A 141 -5.50 -11.40 7.08
N MET A 142 -4.19 -11.14 6.92
CA MET A 142 -3.43 -10.34 7.88
C MET A 142 -3.96 -8.91 7.98
N GLY A 143 -4.34 -8.29 6.87
CA GLY A 143 -4.97 -6.98 6.83
C GLY A 143 -6.31 -6.97 7.59
N ALA A 144 -7.17 -7.96 7.35
CA ALA A 144 -8.45 -8.09 8.04
C ALA A 144 -8.30 -8.30 9.55
N VAL A 145 -7.36 -9.16 9.97
CA VAL A 145 -7.05 -9.39 11.40
C VAL A 145 -6.54 -8.11 12.06
N THR A 146 -5.67 -7.36 11.37
CA THR A 146 -5.17 -6.07 11.86
C THR A 146 -6.33 -5.10 12.02
N TYR A 147 -7.18 -4.95 11.00
CA TYR A 147 -8.32 -4.05 11.07
C TYR A 147 -9.25 -4.36 12.25
N LEU A 148 -9.65 -5.63 12.41
CA LEU A 148 -10.51 -6.08 13.51
C LEU A 148 -9.87 -5.93 14.90
N ARG A 149 -8.53 -5.84 14.96
CA ARG A 149 -7.81 -5.66 16.22
C ARG A 149 -7.84 -4.22 16.71
N PHE A 150 -7.81 -3.26 15.78
CA PHE A 150 -7.68 -1.83 16.11
C PHE A 150 -8.98 -1.06 15.87
N ASN A 151 -9.92 -1.59 15.08
CA ASN A 151 -11.13 -0.90 14.70
C ASN A 151 -12.39 -1.67 15.12
N PRO A 152 -13.53 -0.98 15.33
CA PRO A 152 -14.81 -1.63 15.61
C PRO A 152 -15.33 -2.37 14.35
N ASN A 153 -16.10 -3.42 14.58
CA ASN A 153 -16.76 -4.21 13.54
C ASN A 153 -18.09 -3.58 13.09
N THR A 154 -18.07 -2.28 12.89
CA THR A 154 -19.23 -1.47 12.47
C THR A 154 -18.93 -0.77 11.16
N PHE A 155 -19.97 -0.58 10.34
CA PHE A 155 -19.90 0.29 9.18
C PHE A 155 -21.16 1.15 9.09
N GLU A 156 -20.97 2.35 8.57
CA GLU A 156 -22.03 3.33 8.36
C GLU A 156 -22.45 3.29 6.89
N LEU A 157 -23.75 3.26 6.64
CA LEU A 157 -24.27 3.31 5.28
C LEU A 157 -24.33 4.77 4.81
N ALA A 158 -23.58 5.10 3.77
CA ALA A 158 -23.51 6.46 3.22
C ALA A 158 -24.87 7.08 2.82
N LEU A 159 -25.90 6.27 2.57
CA LEU A 159 -27.24 6.73 2.18
C LEU A 159 -28.24 6.76 3.35
N SER A 160 -27.87 6.28 4.51
CA SER A 160 -28.74 6.29 5.70
C SER A 160 -27.82 6.28 6.91
N ASP A 161 -27.97 7.24 7.83
CA ASP A 161 -27.17 7.38 9.06
C ASP A 161 -27.26 6.14 9.99
N LYS A 162 -27.45 4.96 9.41
CA LYS A 162 -27.55 3.69 10.15
C LYS A 162 -26.20 3.06 10.31
N ILE A 163 -25.80 2.90 11.55
CA ILE A 163 -24.62 2.13 11.94
C ILE A 163 -25.03 0.66 12.04
N ILE A 164 -24.41 -0.19 11.26
CA ILE A 164 -24.64 -1.64 11.27
C ILE A 164 -23.44 -2.29 11.95
N THR A 165 -23.71 -3.04 13.02
CA THR A 165 -22.71 -3.86 13.72
C THR A 165 -22.83 -5.30 13.24
N LEU A 166 -21.76 -5.85 12.69
CA LEU A 166 -21.72 -7.25 12.26
C LEU A 166 -20.96 -8.10 13.27
N HIS A 167 -21.23 -9.40 13.25
CA HIS A 167 -20.41 -10.34 13.99
C HIS A 167 -18.96 -10.28 13.48
N PRO A 168 -17.91 -10.22 14.35
CA PRO A 168 -16.53 -10.00 13.94
C PRO A 168 -16.03 -10.97 12.86
N VAL A 169 -16.44 -12.23 12.92
CA VAL A 169 -16.05 -13.25 11.92
C VAL A 169 -16.63 -12.92 10.54
N ILE A 170 -17.92 -12.56 10.48
CA ILE A 170 -18.58 -12.21 9.21
C ILE A 170 -17.93 -10.95 8.64
N TYR A 171 -17.71 -9.95 9.48
CA TYR A 171 -17.06 -8.70 9.08
C TYR A 171 -15.63 -8.92 8.58
N GLY A 172 -14.86 -9.78 9.28
CA GLY A 172 -13.51 -10.17 8.85
C GLY A 172 -13.50 -10.87 7.48
N ILE A 173 -14.44 -11.79 7.25
CA ILE A 173 -14.57 -12.46 5.93
C ILE A 173 -14.86 -11.45 4.82
N LEU A 174 -15.76 -10.49 5.07
CA LEU A 174 -16.05 -9.42 4.09
C LEU A 174 -14.82 -8.57 3.79
N ILE A 175 -14.04 -8.20 4.81
CA ILE A 175 -12.79 -7.45 4.63
C ILE A 175 -11.77 -8.27 3.80
N VAL A 176 -11.61 -9.56 4.10
CA VAL A 176 -10.72 -10.45 3.33
C VAL A 176 -11.13 -10.49 1.87
N ILE A 177 -12.43 -10.70 1.60
CA ILE A 177 -12.95 -10.74 0.23
C ILE A 177 -12.70 -9.40 -0.47
N LEU A 178 -12.95 -8.28 0.20
CA LEU A 178 -12.75 -6.94 -0.36
C LEU A 178 -11.28 -6.69 -0.72
N ILE A 179 -10.35 -6.94 0.21
CA ILE A 179 -8.92 -6.73 -0.02
C ILE A 179 -8.40 -7.66 -1.13
N TRP A 180 -8.72 -8.96 -1.03
CA TRP A 180 -8.27 -9.96 -2.00
C TRP A 180 -8.82 -9.70 -3.40
N ALA A 181 -10.11 -9.36 -3.52
CA ALA A 181 -10.72 -8.97 -4.78
C ALA A 181 -10.07 -7.71 -5.35
N SER A 182 -9.82 -6.68 -4.52
CA SER A 182 -9.20 -5.43 -4.94
C SER A 182 -7.78 -5.66 -5.50
N ILE A 183 -6.96 -6.49 -4.83
CA ILE A 183 -5.61 -6.84 -5.32
C ILE A 183 -5.71 -7.52 -6.70
N ASN A 184 -6.61 -8.51 -6.84
CA ASN A 184 -6.72 -9.28 -8.08
C ASN A 184 -7.32 -8.47 -9.24
N VAL A 185 -8.34 -7.64 -8.98
CA VAL A 185 -8.93 -6.75 -9.98
C VAL A 185 -7.92 -5.70 -10.45
N THR A 186 -7.18 -5.08 -9.52
CA THR A 186 -6.12 -4.12 -9.87
C THR A 186 -5.04 -4.77 -10.73
N ASN A 187 -4.63 -5.98 -10.38
CA ASN A 187 -3.66 -6.74 -11.17
C ASN A 187 -4.18 -7.08 -12.58
N CYS A 188 -5.47 -7.40 -12.73
CA CYS A 188 -6.08 -7.60 -14.05
C CYS A 188 -6.13 -6.30 -14.87
N SER A 189 -6.31 -5.15 -14.22
CA SER A 189 -6.34 -3.84 -14.88
C SER A 189 -4.98 -3.39 -15.40
N ASP A 190 -3.89 -3.95 -14.89
CA ASP A 190 -2.50 -3.61 -15.28
C ASP A 190 -2.07 -4.23 -16.64
N GLY A 191 -3.04 -4.56 -17.46
CA GLY A 191 -2.81 -5.08 -18.82
C GLY A 191 -2.63 -4.01 -19.91
N VAL A 192 -2.96 -2.75 -19.63
CA VAL A 192 -2.93 -1.63 -20.58
C VAL A 192 -2.10 -0.50 -19.99
N ASP A 193 -1.20 0.06 -20.80
CA ASP A 193 -0.30 1.16 -20.38
C ASP A 193 -1.11 2.33 -19.78
N GLY A 194 -0.86 2.65 -18.53
CA GLY A 194 -1.46 3.77 -17.79
C GLY A 194 -2.86 3.54 -17.21
N LEU A 195 -3.55 2.43 -17.52
CA LEU A 195 -4.91 2.19 -17.02
C LEU A 195 -4.93 2.03 -15.50
N CYS A 196 -4.09 1.16 -14.95
CA CYS A 196 -3.99 0.93 -13.52
C CYS A 196 -3.64 2.22 -12.77
N GLY A 197 -2.64 2.98 -13.24
CA GLY A 197 -2.25 4.25 -12.65
C GLY A 197 -3.38 5.28 -12.66
N THR A 198 -4.10 5.42 -13.76
CA THR A 198 -5.23 6.35 -13.88
C THR A 198 -6.38 5.97 -12.93
N LEU A 199 -6.75 4.69 -12.87
CA LEU A 199 -7.77 4.20 -11.96
C LEU A 199 -7.39 4.42 -10.49
N SER A 200 -6.12 4.18 -10.15
CA SER A 200 -5.61 4.43 -8.80
C SER A 200 -5.69 5.91 -8.41
N VAL A 201 -5.30 6.82 -9.32
CA VAL A 201 -5.39 8.27 -9.09
C VAL A 201 -6.84 8.69 -8.90
N VAL A 202 -7.76 8.25 -9.76
CA VAL A 202 -9.20 8.57 -9.64
C VAL A 202 -9.77 8.05 -8.31
N SER A 203 -9.45 6.81 -7.93
CA SER A 203 -9.91 6.23 -6.66
C SER A 203 -9.39 7.01 -5.45
N LEU A 204 -8.11 7.40 -5.44
CA LEU A 204 -7.51 8.15 -4.33
C LEU A 204 -8.01 9.59 -4.21
N ILE A 205 -8.45 10.22 -5.32
CA ILE A 205 -9.02 11.57 -5.29
C ILE A 205 -10.48 11.54 -4.83
N SER A 206 -11.20 10.42 -5.07
CA SER A 206 -12.61 10.29 -4.73
C SER A 206 -12.87 9.80 -3.30
N THR A 207 -11.84 9.44 -2.54
CA THR A 207 -11.90 9.10 -1.13
C THR A 207 -11.56 10.29 -0.25
#